data_36b801f01c95bd0a4e58692a5bd8fd28
#
_entry.id   36b801f01c95bd0a4e58692a5bd8fd28
#
_cell.length_a   1.000
_cell.length_b   1.000
_cell.length_c   1.000
_cell.angle_alpha   90.00
_cell.angle_beta   90.00
_cell.angle_gamma   90.00
#
_symmetry.space_group_name_H-M   'P 1'
#
loop_
_entity.id
_entity.type
_entity.pdbx_description
1 polymer ?
#
loop_
_entity_poly.entity_id
_entity_poly.type
_entity_poly.pdbx_seq_one_letter_code
_entity_poly.pdbx_strand_id
1 'polypeptide(L)'
;MYRTFAAALLCALFAAPPASARGLPVGLSSQLEAQLQTNRKRYGIAGQAVLVAHNGQVLYQGASGERDPASHAPATVDSIFAAQSMAKLLTSTLVMQLVDQGKVDLDAPASRYVQDLPTAWQAIHVRDFLNHSSGIGEYYDRVENRWVSKGYPGVAPDLAAALKVAGAAPMQFATGSRVQYTQANYLVLTALLETHYRKPYPAIARERILQPLKMTSTSWGVSSVPATRAAVPYIGKDGQLQPANEDPWPDYGWGHADLQTTIGDMNRFLQALATGKLLRTETLEKLWQPQKLSGGGSNFFSTGWDTTRSDGYTQVGHDGGTRVRARLAYKGTLASGYWVFVYLTNGSARNAWSSTLVESAMAVGAPQEFPHAVLSERLIGYALDDSADAKPQMRSWLRDSNGVPTGELERAINADGYAIRESLGAGKALKVFTLNTELYPDSANAWDSLAECHAALGEREAADRLYAKAKALAKPSP
;
A
#
# COMPACT_ATOMS: atom_id res chain seq x y z
N MET A 1 19.34 33.73 -68.85
CA MET A 1 20.24 32.82 -68.13
C MET A 1 20.34 33.30 -66.67
N TYR A 2 19.55 32.79 -65.77
CA TYR A 2 19.76 33.00 -64.36
C TYR A 2 19.60 31.61 -63.67
N ARG A 3 20.73 31.18 -63.09
CA ARG A 3 20.79 29.94 -62.29
C ARG A 3 20.50 30.28 -60.82
N THR A 4 19.44 29.75 -60.28
CA THR A 4 19.10 29.79 -58.87
C THR A 4 19.78 28.61 -58.18
N PHE A 5 20.65 28.87 -57.17
CA PHE A 5 21.19 27.90 -56.24
C PHE A 5 20.20 27.72 -55.08
N ALA A 6 19.72 26.52 -54.93
CA ALA A 6 18.97 26.12 -53.73
C ALA A 6 19.98 25.57 -52.70
N ALA A 7 20.11 26.24 -51.56
CA ALA A 7 20.87 25.76 -50.43
C ALA A 7 19.98 24.82 -49.58
N ALA A 8 20.31 23.55 -49.52
CA ALA A 8 19.67 22.59 -48.64
C ALA A 8 20.30 22.71 -47.23
N LEU A 9 19.47 23.13 -46.27
CA LEU A 9 19.85 23.18 -44.85
C LEU A 9 19.68 21.78 -44.27
N LEU A 10 20.78 21.06 -43.98
CA LEU A 10 20.77 19.79 -43.26
C LEU A 10 20.64 20.08 -41.76
N CYS A 11 19.44 19.90 -41.19
CA CYS A 11 19.23 19.83 -39.73
C CYS A 11 19.76 18.49 -39.21
N ALA A 12 20.96 18.50 -38.63
CA ALA A 12 21.48 17.39 -37.87
C ALA A 12 20.70 17.28 -36.53
N LEU A 13 19.80 16.33 -36.46
CA LEU A 13 19.20 15.91 -35.20
C LEU A 13 20.29 15.22 -34.35
N PHE A 14 20.83 15.93 -33.36
CA PHE A 14 21.60 15.33 -32.29
C PHE A 14 20.66 14.49 -31.43
N ALA A 15 20.61 13.19 -31.69
CA ALA A 15 20.04 12.24 -30.75
C ALA A 15 20.92 12.25 -29.49
N ALA A 16 20.34 12.67 -28.35
CA ALA A 16 21.01 12.53 -27.07
C ALA A 16 21.30 11.03 -26.85
N PRO A 17 22.49 10.67 -26.37
CA PRO A 17 22.80 9.27 -26.08
C PRO A 17 21.80 8.74 -25.05
N PRO A 18 21.31 7.48 -25.18
CA PRO A 18 20.45 6.88 -24.17
C PRO A 18 21.21 6.88 -22.84
N ALA A 19 20.52 7.30 -21.77
CA ALA A 19 21.07 7.25 -20.43
C ALA A 19 21.64 5.84 -20.21
N SER A 20 22.93 5.77 -19.93
CA SER A 20 23.66 4.51 -19.78
C SER A 20 22.93 3.64 -18.77
N ALA A 21 22.47 2.47 -19.21
CA ALA A 21 22.01 1.41 -18.33
C ALA A 21 23.17 1.11 -17.35
N ARG A 22 23.12 1.66 -16.14
CA ARG A 22 23.98 1.19 -15.06
C ARG A 22 23.66 -0.29 -14.90
N GLY A 23 24.64 -1.15 -15.16
CA GLY A 23 24.49 -2.59 -14.96
C GLY A 23 23.90 -2.87 -13.58
N LEU A 24 23.07 -3.91 -13.47
CA LEU A 24 22.53 -4.36 -12.19
C LEU A 24 23.68 -4.47 -11.18
N PRO A 25 23.50 -4.03 -9.91
CA PRO A 25 24.50 -4.26 -8.86
C PRO A 25 24.84 -5.74 -8.82
N VAL A 26 26.12 -6.06 -8.87
CA VAL A 26 26.59 -7.47 -8.76
C VAL A 26 26.04 -8.04 -7.46
N GLY A 27 25.35 -9.18 -7.55
CA GLY A 27 24.77 -9.87 -6.40
C GLY A 27 23.38 -9.40 -5.95
N LEU A 28 22.71 -8.47 -6.65
CA LEU A 28 21.36 -8.00 -6.28
C LEU A 28 20.36 -9.16 -6.15
N SER A 29 20.33 -10.08 -7.10
CA SER A 29 19.41 -11.22 -7.05
C SER A 29 19.64 -12.08 -5.81
N SER A 30 20.88 -12.44 -5.51
CA SER A 30 21.20 -13.26 -4.33
C SER A 30 20.88 -12.55 -3.02
N GLN A 31 21.08 -11.23 -2.94
CA GLN A 31 20.73 -10.42 -1.78
C GLN A 31 19.21 -10.37 -1.56
N LEU A 32 18.42 -10.17 -2.61
CA LEU A 32 16.95 -10.18 -2.53
C LEU A 32 16.41 -11.58 -2.20
N GLU A 33 16.98 -12.63 -2.75
CA GLU A 33 16.65 -14.01 -2.38
C GLU A 33 16.93 -14.29 -0.90
N ALA A 34 18.09 -13.86 -0.39
CA ALA A 34 18.44 -13.98 1.02
C ALA A 34 17.46 -13.17 1.90
N GLN A 35 17.05 -11.97 1.46
CA GLN A 35 16.05 -11.16 2.17
C GLN A 35 14.68 -11.86 2.21
N LEU A 36 14.24 -12.47 1.11
CA LEU A 36 12.99 -13.25 1.10
C LEU A 36 13.04 -14.42 2.09
N GLN A 37 14.15 -15.17 2.13
CA GLN A 37 14.33 -16.24 3.12
C GLN A 37 14.34 -15.70 4.55
N THR A 38 14.96 -14.56 4.78
CA THR A 38 14.98 -13.88 6.08
C THR A 38 13.56 -13.48 6.51
N ASN A 39 12.77 -12.85 5.64
CA ASN A 39 11.39 -12.46 5.92
C ASN A 39 10.51 -13.69 6.20
N ARG A 40 10.68 -14.76 5.42
CA ARG A 40 9.95 -16.01 5.62
C ARG A 40 10.18 -16.59 7.01
N LYS A 41 11.43 -16.67 7.46
CA LYS A 41 11.79 -17.18 8.79
C LYS A 41 11.33 -16.22 9.89
N ARG A 42 11.54 -14.92 9.70
CA ARG A 42 11.25 -13.87 10.68
C ARG A 42 9.76 -13.77 11.00
N TYR A 43 8.92 -13.83 9.97
CA TYR A 43 7.49 -13.58 10.11
C TYR A 43 6.61 -14.83 9.93
N GLY A 44 7.21 -15.98 9.64
CA GLY A 44 6.45 -17.20 9.35
C GLY A 44 5.57 -17.05 8.10
N ILE A 45 6.13 -16.47 7.02
CA ILE A 45 5.42 -16.30 5.75
C ILE A 45 5.27 -17.66 5.07
N ALA A 46 4.04 -18.00 4.68
CA ALA A 46 3.77 -19.26 3.97
C ALA A 46 4.42 -19.27 2.59
N GLY A 47 4.01 -18.38 1.73
CA GLY A 47 4.55 -18.17 0.39
C GLY A 47 4.57 -16.68 0.05
N GLN A 48 5.51 -16.29 -0.79
CA GLN A 48 5.68 -14.89 -1.20
C GLN A 48 6.29 -14.78 -2.59
N ALA A 49 6.01 -13.66 -3.26
CA ALA A 49 6.64 -13.29 -4.53
C ALA A 49 6.93 -11.79 -4.53
N VAL A 50 8.08 -11.39 -5.07
CA VAL A 50 8.54 -10.00 -5.11
C VAL A 50 9.02 -9.64 -6.50
N LEU A 51 8.73 -8.41 -6.90
CA LEU A 51 9.26 -7.79 -8.11
C LEU A 51 9.79 -6.39 -7.77
N VAL A 52 10.98 -6.09 -8.27
CA VAL A 52 11.60 -4.77 -8.24
C VAL A 52 11.89 -4.33 -9.66
N ALA A 53 11.41 -3.15 -10.04
CA ALA A 53 11.69 -2.57 -11.35
C ALA A 53 12.05 -1.10 -11.24
N HIS A 54 12.85 -0.60 -12.18
CA HIS A 54 13.25 0.79 -12.31
C HIS A 54 13.15 1.23 -13.75
N ASN A 55 12.45 2.32 -14.01
CA ASN A 55 12.31 2.93 -15.35
C ASN A 55 11.91 1.92 -16.45
N GLY A 56 10.93 1.06 -16.15
CA GLY A 56 10.44 0.05 -17.10
C GLY A 56 11.23 -1.26 -17.12
N GLN A 57 12.44 -1.30 -16.58
CA GLN A 57 13.26 -2.50 -16.52
C GLN A 57 13.00 -3.27 -15.22
N VAL A 58 12.67 -4.55 -15.34
CA VAL A 58 12.63 -5.47 -14.19
C VAL A 58 14.05 -5.79 -13.78
N LEU A 59 14.42 -5.41 -12.55
CA LEU A 59 15.73 -5.66 -11.96
C LEU A 59 15.78 -7.00 -11.23
N TYR A 60 14.64 -7.38 -10.63
CA TYR A 60 14.48 -8.65 -9.93
C TYR A 60 13.02 -9.09 -9.95
N GLN A 61 12.81 -10.39 -10.05
CA GLN A 61 11.59 -11.07 -9.69
C GLN A 61 11.93 -12.45 -9.10
N GLY A 62 11.28 -12.78 -7.99
CA GLY A 62 11.54 -14.05 -7.31
C GLY A 62 10.39 -14.44 -6.40
N ALA A 63 10.38 -15.70 -5.99
CA ALA A 63 9.39 -16.25 -5.08
C ALA A 63 10.03 -17.24 -4.11
N SER A 64 9.44 -17.41 -2.93
CA SER A 64 9.89 -18.42 -1.98
C SER A 64 8.74 -18.90 -1.08
N GLY A 65 8.90 -20.09 -0.51
CA GLY A 65 7.89 -20.72 0.32
C GLY A 65 6.86 -21.51 -0.48
N GLU A 66 5.67 -21.69 0.10
CA GLU A 66 4.61 -22.55 -0.42
C GLU A 66 3.37 -21.72 -0.76
N ARG A 67 2.92 -21.80 -2.03
CA ARG A 67 1.63 -21.20 -2.41
C ARG A 67 0.45 -21.92 -1.77
N ASP A 68 0.65 -23.17 -1.40
CA ASP A 68 -0.29 -23.99 -0.65
C ASP A 68 0.47 -24.88 0.35
N PRO A 69 0.56 -24.49 1.62
CA PRO A 69 1.19 -25.28 2.67
C PRO A 69 0.57 -26.67 2.87
N ALA A 70 -0.73 -26.84 2.61
CA ALA A 70 -1.40 -28.12 2.82
C ALA A 70 -0.93 -29.20 1.81
N SER A 71 -0.62 -28.79 0.59
CA SER A 71 -0.11 -29.68 -0.48
C SER A 71 1.41 -29.56 -0.69
N HIS A 72 2.10 -28.72 0.07
CA HIS A 72 3.52 -28.36 -0.12
C HIS A 72 3.85 -27.83 -1.52
N ALA A 73 2.87 -27.24 -2.19
CA ALA A 73 3.07 -26.70 -3.53
C ALA A 73 3.89 -25.39 -3.47
N PRO A 74 5.02 -25.30 -4.20
CA PRO A 74 5.92 -24.16 -4.10
C PRO A 74 5.28 -22.88 -4.67
N ALA A 75 5.57 -21.73 -4.06
CA ALA A 75 5.29 -20.42 -4.63
C ALA A 75 6.26 -20.15 -5.78
N THR A 76 5.74 -19.55 -6.85
CA THR A 76 6.49 -19.14 -8.04
C THR A 76 6.15 -17.70 -8.41
N VAL A 77 6.92 -17.10 -9.31
CA VAL A 77 6.63 -15.76 -9.85
C VAL A 77 5.29 -15.69 -10.59
N ASP A 78 4.79 -16.84 -11.05
CA ASP A 78 3.51 -16.99 -11.74
C ASP A 78 2.37 -17.38 -10.79
N SER A 79 2.61 -17.54 -9.50
CA SER A 79 1.57 -17.78 -8.51
C SER A 79 0.61 -16.60 -8.46
N ILE A 80 -0.69 -16.89 -8.38
CA ILE A 80 -1.75 -15.89 -8.33
C ILE A 80 -2.16 -15.73 -6.88
N PHE A 81 -1.93 -14.55 -6.34
CA PHE A 81 -2.20 -14.20 -4.95
C PHE A 81 -3.50 -13.42 -4.80
N ALA A 82 -4.18 -13.61 -3.68
CA ALA A 82 -5.31 -12.79 -3.28
C ALA A 82 -4.81 -11.39 -2.90
N ALA A 83 -4.93 -10.45 -3.83
CA ALA A 83 -4.51 -9.06 -3.64
C ALA A 83 -5.57 -8.19 -2.95
N GLN A 84 -6.77 -8.73 -2.76
CA GLN A 84 -7.84 -8.14 -1.96
C GLN A 84 -8.09 -6.65 -2.29
N SER A 85 -7.91 -5.76 -1.32
CA SER A 85 -8.16 -4.32 -1.43
C SER A 85 -7.32 -3.58 -2.48
N MET A 86 -6.29 -4.21 -3.06
CA MET A 86 -5.59 -3.64 -4.22
C MET A 86 -6.52 -3.51 -5.45
N ALA A 87 -7.70 -4.14 -5.44
CA ALA A 87 -8.78 -3.88 -6.40
C ALA A 87 -9.14 -2.39 -6.50
N LYS A 88 -9.04 -1.65 -5.39
CA LYS A 88 -9.31 -0.22 -5.34
C LYS A 88 -8.40 0.61 -6.26
N LEU A 89 -7.19 0.13 -6.54
CA LEU A 89 -6.29 0.78 -7.49
C LEU A 89 -6.88 0.80 -8.91
N LEU A 90 -7.53 -0.30 -9.31
CA LEU A 90 -8.18 -0.39 -10.62
C LEU A 90 -9.41 0.53 -10.68
N THR A 91 -10.26 0.50 -9.65
CA THR A 91 -11.44 1.38 -9.55
C THR A 91 -11.05 2.85 -9.55
N SER A 92 -10.07 3.23 -8.72
CA SER A 92 -9.54 4.60 -8.69
C SER A 92 -9.00 5.01 -10.05
N THR A 93 -8.24 4.15 -10.71
CA THR A 93 -7.69 4.44 -12.06
C THR A 93 -8.81 4.65 -13.08
N LEU A 94 -9.87 3.84 -13.06
CA LEU A 94 -11.02 4.02 -13.95
C LEU A 94 -11.73 5.36 -13.72
N VAL A 95 -11.91 5.77 -12.47
CA VAL A 95 -12.47 7.09 -12.14
C VAL A 95 -11.53 8.20 -12.61
N MET A 96 -10.22 8.05 -12.36
CA MET A 96 -9.20 9.02 -12.79
C MET A 96 -9.14 9.15 -14.33
N GLN A 97 -9.39 8.07 -15.08
CA GLN A 97 -9.54 8.14 -16.55
C GLN A 97 -10.72 9.03 -16.96
N LEU A 98 -11.85 8.95 -16.24
CA LEU A 98 -13.01 9.82 -16.50
C LEU A 98 -12.72 11.28 -16.13
N VAL A 99 -11.93 11.51 -15.07
CA VAL A 99 -11.45 12.86 -14.70
C VAL A 99 -10.53 13.41 -15.79
N ASP A 100 -9.59 12.62 -16.26
CA ASP A 100 -8.65 13.01 -17.33
C ASP A 100 -9.37 13.36 -18.66
N GLN A 101 -10.52 12.73 -18.91
CA GLN A 101 -11.38 12.97 -20.05
C GLN A 101 -12.39 14.12 -19.83
N GLY A 102 -12.39 14.76 -18.65
CA GLY A 102 -13.37 15.79 -18.28
C GLY A 102 -14.81 15.28 -18.12
N LYS A 103 -15.01 13.95 -17.95
CA LYS A 103 -16.32 13.31 -17.75
C LYS A 103 -16.78 13.30 -16.30
N VAL A 104 -15.83 13.31 -15.37
CA VAL A 104 -16.06 13.36 -13.93
C VAL A 104 -15.25 14.52 -13.35
N ASP A 105 -15.91 15.33 -12.53
CA ASP A 105 -15.31 16.35 -11.70
C ASP A 105 -15.24 15.83 -10.27
N LEU A 106 -14.04 15.77 -9.69
CA LEU A 106 -13.83 15.27 -8.34
C LEU A 106 -14.48 16.14 -7.26
N ASP A 107 -14.66 17.43 -7.54
CA ASP A 107 -15.28 18.41 -6.64
C ASP A 107 -16.80 18.53 -6.84
N ALA A 108 -17.35 17.79 -7.80
CA ALA A 108 -18.80 17.68 -7.95
C ALA A 108 -19.39 16.62 -7.00
N PRO A 109 -20.63 16.82 -6.51
CA PRO A 109 -21.35 15.79 -5.78
C PRO A 109 -21.50 14.52 -6.61
N ALA A 110 -21.30 13.34 -5.96
CA ALA A 110 -21.45 12.05 -6.65
C ALA A 110 -22.85 11.81 -7.19
N SER A 111 -23.89 12.44 -6.61
CA SER A 111 -25.28 12.41 -7.09
C SER A 111 -25.45 12.96 -8.51
N ARG A 112 -24.50 13.73 -9.02
CA ARG A 112 -24.46 14.15 -10.43
C ARG A 112 -24.24 12.97 -11.40
N TYR A 113 -23.63 11.91 -10.92
CA TYR A 113 -23.21 10.76 -11.72
C TYR A 113 -23.93 9.45 -11.34
N VAL A 114 -24.43 9.36 -10.12
CA VAL A 114 -25.12 8.18 -9.58
C VAL A 114 -26.51 8.60 -9.13
N GLN A 115 -27.52 7.97 -9.72
CA GLN A 115 -28.92 8.17 -9.30
C GLN A 115 -29.20 7.41 -8.00
N ASP A 116 -30.26 7.81 -7.29
CA ASP A 116 -30.82 7.11 -6.12
C ASP A 116 -29.84 6.93 -4.94
N LEU A 117 -28.82 7.80 -4.85
CA LEU A 117 -27.99 7.84 -3.65
C LEU A 117 -28.84 8.25 -2.43
N PRO A 118 -28.56 7.68 -1.24
CA PRO A 118 -29.17 8.08 0.02
C PRO A 118 -29.13 9.59 0.20
N THR A 119 -30.20 10.18 0.75
CA THR A 119 -30.33 11.66 0.87
C THR A 119 -29.13 12.30 1.56
N ALA A 120 -28.61 11.66 2.62
CA ALA A 120 -27.44 12.15 3.36
C ALA A 120 -26.16 12.17 2.52
N TRP A 121 -26.09 11.46 1.39
CA TRP A 121 -24.89 11.33 0.56
C TRP A 121 -24.92 12.21 -0.69
N GLN A 122 -26.07 12.83 -1.00
CA GLN A 122 -26.25 13.56 -2.26
C GLN A 122 -25.29 14.74 -2.44
N ALA A 123 -24.83 15.35 -1.35
CA ALA A 123 -23.87 16.47 -1.38
C ALA A 123 -22.41 16.04 -1.28
N ILE A 124 -22.11 14.75 -1.07
CA ILE A 124 -20.74 14.25 -0.89
C ILE A 124 -20.03 14.24 -2.25
N HIS A 125 -18.83 14.81 -2.30
CA HIS A 125 -18.04 14.90 -3.53
C HIS A 125 -17.40 13.56 -3.90
N VAL A 126 -17.16 13.34 -5.19
CA VAL A 126 -16.52 12.12 -5.70
C VAL A 126 -15.16 11.88 -5.03
N ARG A 127 -14.38 12.95 -4.78
CA ARG A 127 -13.09 12.83 -4.09
C ARG A 127 -13.18 12.27 -2.68
N ASP A 128 -14.27 12.56 -1.96
CA ASP A 128 -14.43 12.11 -0.58
C ASP A 128 -14.71 10.60 -0.48
N PHE A 129 -15.36 10.04 -1.49
CA PHE A 129 -15.48 8.58 -1.61
C PHE A 129 -14.15 7.92 -1.97
N LEU A 130 -13.39 8.46 -2.94
CA LEU A 130 -12.05 7.97 -3.27
C LEU A 130 -11.11 7.99 -2.06
N ASN A 131 -11.14 9.07 -1.29
CA ASN A 131 -10.19 9.36 -0.23
C ASN A 131 -10.63 8.88 1.16
N HIS A 132 -11.70 8.12 1.25
CA HIS A 132 -12.26 7.65 2.52
C HIS A 132 -12.56 8.77 3.53
N SER A 133 -12.90 9.96 3.04
CA SER A 133 -13.30 11.13 3.84
C SER A 133 -14.79 11.45 3.75
N SER A 134 -15.60 10.56 3.17
CA SER A 134 -17.05 10.74 2.98
C SER A 134 -17.84 10.83 4.30
N GLY A 135 -17.42 10.09 5.32
CA GLY A 135 -18.14 9.97 6.60
C GLY A 135 -19.27 8.94 6.58
N ILE A 136 -19.45 8.17 5.51
CA ILE A 136 -20.49 7.13 5.44
C ILE A 136 -20.09 5.89 6.25
N GLY A 137 -21.10 5.15 6.72
CA GLY A 137 -20.92 3.88 7.40
C GLY A 137 -20.61 2.72 6.46
N GLU A 138 -20.27 1.55 7.05
CA GLU A 138 -20.04 0.32 6.31
C GLU A 138 -21.38 -0.41 6.04
N TYR A 139 -21.43 -1.22 4.99
CA TYR A 139 -22.63 -1.96 4.59
C TYR A 139 -22.69 -3.38 5.10
N TYR A 140 -21.65 -3.85 5.77
CA TYR A 140 -21.57 -5.17 6.40
C TYR A 140 -20.86 -5.10 7.75
N ASP A 141 -21.09 -6.14 8.54
CA ASP A 141 -20.32 -6.45 9.76
C ASP A 141 -19.60 -7.79 9.58
N ARG A 142 -18.57 -8.04 10.37
CA ARG A 142 -17.87 -9.33 10.41
C ARG A 142 -18.34 -10.11 11.64
N VAL A 143 -19.06 -11.20 11.39
CA VAL A 143 -19.57 -12.10 12.42
C VAL A 143 -18.97 -13.49 12.20
N GLU A 144 -18.20 -14.01 13.15
CA GLU A 144 -17.57 -15.34 13.08
C GLU A 144 -16.83 -15.60 11.75
N ASN A 145 -16.03 -14.65 11.29
CA ASN A 145 -15.32 -14.66 10.00
C ASN A 145 -16.20 -14.57 8.74
N ARG A 146 -17.51 -14.32 8.87
CA ARG A 146 -18.42 -14.12 7.75
C ARG A 146 -18.77 -12.64 7.57
N TRP A 147 -18.98 -12.22 6.33
CA TRP A 147 -19.51 -10.90 6.02
C TRP A 147 -21.03 -10.95 6.10
N VAL A 148 -21.65 -10.07 6.89
CA VAL A 148 -23.10 -10.05 7.12
C VAL A 148 -23.61 -8.62 7.00
N SER A 149 -24.59 -8.39 6.14
CA SER A 149 -25.31 -7.11 6.03
C SER A 149 -26.61 -7.15 6.84
N LYS A 150 -26.99 -6.03 7.44
CA LYS A 150 -28.26 -5.95 8.18
C LYS A 150 -29.43 -6.36 7.29
N GLY A 151 -30.25 -7.29 7.78
CA GLY A 151 -31.42 -7.80 7.08
C GLY A 151 -31.13 -8.93 6.06
N TYR A 152 -29.90 -9.43 5.99
CA TYR A 152 -29.50 -10.50 5.10
C TYR A 152 -28.78 -11.63 5.85
N PRO A 153 -28.85 -12.88 5.38
CA PRO A 153 -28.10 -14.00 5.99
C PRO A 153 -26.60 -13.98 5.66
N GLY A 154 -26.17 -13.11 4.76
CA GLY A 154 -24.80 -12.82 4.34
C GLY A 154 -24.70 -11.37 3.92
N VAL A 155 -23.90 -11.05 2.91
CA VAL A 155 -23.89 -9.71 2.33
C VAL A 155 -25.14 -9.48 1.46
N ALA A 156 -25.49 -8.21 1.25
CA ALA A 156 -26.63 -7.82 0.40
C ALA A 156 -26.54 -8.46 -0.99
N PRO A 157 -27.68 -8.77 -1.65
CA PRO A 157 -27.70 -9.56 -2.88
C PRO A 157 -27.18 -8.81 -4.13
N ASP A 158 -27.25 -7.49 -4.12
CA ASP A 158 -26.84 -6.64 -5.24
C ASP A 158 -26.32 -5.26 -4.76
N LEU A 159 -25.78 -4.50 -5.70
CA LEU A 159 -25.22 -3.18 -5.43
C LEU A 159 -26.25 -2.20 -4.85
N ALA A 160 -27.49 -2.21 -5.36
CA ALA A 160 -28.51 -1.30 -4.88
C ALA A 160 -28.93 -1.62 -3.44
N ALA A 161 -29.08 -2.90 -3.10
CA ALA A 161 -29.34 -3.35 -1.76
C ALA A 161 -28.17 -3.01 -0.80
N ALA A 162 -26.93 -3.19 -1.23
CA ALA A 162 -25.75 -2.83 -0.45
C ALA A 162 -25.67 -1.32 -0.16
N LEU A 163 -25.93 -0.47 -1.16
CA LEU A 163 -26.00 0.98 -1.00
C LEU A 163 -27.15 1.39 -0.05
N LYS A 164 -28.32 0.73 -0.13
CA LYS A 164 -29.42 0.96 0.80
C LYS A 164 -29.06 0.61 2.24
N VAL A 165 -28.39 -0.52 2.45
CA VAL A 165 -27.93 -0.94 3.80
C VAL A 165 -26.96 0.08 4.36
N ALA A 166 -25.94 0.47 3.61
CA ALA A 166 -24.97 1.48 4.03
C ALA A 166 -25.63 2.85 4.30
N GLY A 167 -26.60 3.24 3.43
CA GLY A 167 -27.34 4.51 3.55
C GLY A 167 -28.31 4.57 4.74
N ALA A 168 -28.70 3.43 5.31
CA ALA A 168 -29.48 3.37 6.53
C ALA A 168 -28.66 3.63 7.80
N ALA A 169 -27.34 3.52 7.73
CA ALA A 169 -26.45 3.86 8.82
C ALA A 169 -26.29 5.38 8.98
N PRO A 170 -26.16 5.90 10.21
CA PRO A 170 -25.89 7.32 10.41
C PRO A 170 -24.50 7.69 9.88
N MET A 171 -24.35 8.96 9.45
CA MET A 171 -23.02 9.50 9.13
C MET A 171 -22.11 9.39 10.35
N GLN A 172 -20.90 8.90 10.14
CA GLN A 172 -19.93 8.65 11.22
C GLN A 172 -19.19 9.92 11.64
N PHE A 173 -19.06 10.87 10.70
CA PHE A 173 -18.43 12.19 10.88
C PHE A 173 -18.80 13.13 9.74
N ALA A 174 -18.50 14.41 9.91
CA ALA A 174 -18.72 15.41 8.87
C ALA A 174 -17.78 15.16 7.68
N THR A 175 -18.32 15.08 6.46
CA THR A 175 -17.57 14.87 5.22
C THR A 175 -16.32 15.79 5.16
N GLY A 176 -15.19 15.23 4.78
CA GLY A 176 -13.91 15.93 4.66
C GLY A 176 -13.19 16.22 5.98
N SER A 177 -13.76 15.86 7.16
CA SER A 177 -13.15 16.23 8.45
C SER A 177 -12.04 15.26 8.90
N ARG A 178 -12.15 14.01 8.56
CA ARG A 178 -11.16 12.96 8.87
C ARG A 178 -11.22 11.82 7.85
N VAL A 179 -10.31 10.86 8.00
CA VAL A 179 -10.25 9.64 7.20
C VAL A 179 -10.81 8.48 8.01
N GLN A 180 -11.68 7.69 7.39
CA GLN A 180 -12.10 6.39 7.90
C GLN A 180 -12.30 5.44 6.73
N TYR A 181 -11.42 4.45 6.64
CA TYR A 181 -11.48 3.44 5.60
C TYR A 181 -12.79 2.66 5.68
N THR A 182 -13.55 2.64 4.57
CA THR A 182 -14.77 1.84 4.44
C THR A 182 -14.95 1.34 3.02
N GLN A 183 -15.47 0.12 2.87
CA GLN A 183 -15.74 -0.49 1.56
C GLN A 183 -16.91 0.18 0.85
N ALA A 184 -17.89 0.67 1.62
CA ALA A 184 -19.09 1.33 1.09
C ALA A 184 -18.77 2.52 0.15
N ASN A 185 -17.65 3.22 0.38
CA ASN A 185 -17.18 4.27 -0.53
C ASN A 185 -17.03 3.76 -1.97
N TYR A 186 -16.48 2.57 -2.12
CA TYR A 186 -16.18 1.99 -3.43
C TYR A 186 -17.41 1.36 -4.10
N LEU A 187 -18.49 1.09 -3.35
CA LEU A 187 -19.78 0.78 -3.95
C LEU A 187 -20.33 1.98 -4.74
N VAL A 188 -20.20 3.19 -4.18
CA VAL A 188 -20.62 4.43 -4.89
C VAL A 188 -19.77 4.64 -6.14
N LEU A 189 -18.46 4.42 -6.07
CA LEU A 189 -17.55 4.53 -7.22
C LEU A 189 -17.83 3.45 -8.28
N THR A 190 -18.17 2.23 -7.86
CA THR A 190 -18.62 1.15 -8.75
C THR A 190 -19.92 1.57 -9.47
N ALA A 191 -20.90 2.07 -8.73
CA ALA A 191 -22.14 2.57 -9.31
C ALA A 191 -21.91 3.71 -10.33
N LEU A 192 -20.99 4.63 -10.02
CA LEU A 192 -20.59 5.70 -10.95
C LEU A 192 -20.03 5.14 -12.25
N LEU A 193 -19.13 4.16 -12.17
CA LEU A 193 -18.53 3.54 -13.34
C LEU A 193 -19.55 2.76 -14.16
N GLU A 194 -20.41 1.95 -13.51
CA GLU A 194 -21.46 1.16 -14.18
C GLU A 194 -22.49 2.06 -14.86
N THR A 195 -22.90 3.15 -14.20
CA THR A 195 -23.82 4.16 -14.80
C THR A 195 -23.19 4.81 -16.02
N HIS A 196 -21.91 5.21 -15.95
CA HIS A 196 -21.23 5.89 -17.05
C HIS A 196 -21.03 4.96 -18.25
N TYR A 197 -20.51 3.75 -18.03
CA TYR A 197 -20.18 2.81 -19.10
C TYR A 197 -21.35 1.92 -19.53
N ARG A 198 -22.44 1.86 -18.75
CA ARG A 198 -23.61 0.97 -18.95
C ARG A 198 -23.20 -0.51 -19.08
N LYS A 199 -22.24 -0.93 -18.25
CA LYS A 199 -21.69 -2.27 -18.19
C LYS A 199 -21.38 -2.65 -16.75
N PRO A 200 -21.39 -3.94 -16.40
CA PRO A 200 -20.92 -4.41 -15.10
C PRO A 200 -19.44 -4.05 -14.88
N TYR A 201 -19.07 -3.72 -13.64
CA TYR A 201 -17.72 -3.33 -13.26
C TYR A 201 -16.61 -4.26 -13.79
N PRO A 202 -16.72 -5.62 -13.71
CA PRO A 202 -15.66 -6.50 -14.21
C PRO A 202 -15.43 -6.37 -15.72
N ALA A 203 -16.47 -6.12 -16.49
CA ALA A 203 -16.36 -5.88 -17.93
C ALA A 203 -15.63 -4.58 -18.23
N ILE A 204 -15.95 -3.51 -17.47
CA ILE A 204 -15.29 -2.20 -17.59
C ILE A 204 -13.78 -2.34 -17.31
N ALA A 205 -13.44 -2.93 -16.18
CA ALA A 205 -12.04 -3.11 -15.77
C ALA A 205 -11.26 -3.99 -16.75
N ARG A 206 -11.89 -5.06 -17.24
CA ARG A 206 -11.29 -5.93 -18.28
C ARG A 206 -10.98 -5.18 -19.56
N GLU A 207 -11.93 -4.46 -20.09
CA GLU A 207 -11.78 -3.73 -21.36
C GLU A 207 -10.80 -2.56 -21.27
N ARG A 208 -10.81 -1.85 -20.14
CA ARG A 208 -10.07 -0.60 -20.03
C ARG A 208 -8.68 -0.74 -19.40
N ILE A 209 -8.45 -1.82 -18.63
CA ILE A 209 -7.18 -2.05 -17.93
C ILE A 209 -6.59 -3.41 -18.30
N LEU A 210 -7.29 -4.52 -18.00
CA LEU A 210 -6.65 -5.84 -18.06
C LEU A 210 -6.25 -6.24 -19.47
N GLN A 211 -7.16 -6.10 -20.45
CA GLN A 211 -6.88 -6.49 -21.85
C GLN A 211 -5.81 -5.60 -22.50
N PRO A 212 -5.89 -4.25 -22.44
CA PRO A 212 -4.85 -3.39 -23.01
C PRO A 212 -3.45 -3.63 -22.44
N LEU A 213 -3.37 -4.03 -21.17
CA LEU A 213 -2.11 -4.30 -20.48
C LEU A 213 -1.69 -5.78 -20.52
N LYS A 214 -2.49 -6.64 -21.14
CA LYS A 214 -2.26 -8.09 -21.17
C LYS A 214 -2.09 -8.68 -19.75
N MET A 215 -2.91 -8.24 -18.81
CA MET A 215 -2.96 -8.75 -17.45
C MET A 215 -3.79 -10.05 -17.41
N THR A 216 -3.27 -11.08 -18.04
CA THR A 216 -4.02 -12.34 -18.28
C THR A 216 -4.12 -13.24 -17.04
N SER A 217 -3.38 -12.92 -16.00
CA SER A 217 -3.40 -13.63 -14.70
C SER A 217 -4.07 -12.81 -13.60
N THR A 218 -4.85 -11.80 -13.99
CA THR A 218 -5.62 -10.95 -13.05
C THR A 218 -7.10 -11.16 -13.27
N SER A 219 -7.81 -11.44 -12.17
CA SER A 219 -9.26 -11.71 -12.16
C SER A 219 -9.85 -11.39 -10.79
N TRP A 220 -11.13 -11.61 -10.58
CA TRP A 220 -11.80 -11.51 -9.29
C TRP A 220 -12.41 -12.85 -8.90
N GLY A 221 -12.48 -13.07 -7.59
CA GLY A 221 -13.00 -14.30 -7.01
C GLY A 221 -12.00 -15.46 -7.08
N VAL A 222 -11.81 -16.13 -5.96
CA VAL A 222 -10.87 -17.26 -5.86
C VAL A 222 -11.22 -18.41 -6.83
N SER A 223 -12.51 -18.60 -7.15
CA SER A 223 -12.99 -19.62 -8.09
C SER A 223 -12.55 -19.39 -9.55
N SER A 224 -12.15 -18.16 -9.90
CA SER A 224 -11.64 -17.84 -11.23
C SER A 224 -10.16 -18.21 -11.44
N VAL A 225 -9.47 -18.59 -10.36
CA VAL A 225 -8.03 -18.87 -10.39
C VAL A 225 -7.78 -20.38 -10.58
N PRO A 226 -6.97 -20.79 -11.57
CA PRO A 226 -6.57 -22.18 -11.71
C PRO A 226 -5.89 -22.70 -10.44
N ALA A 227 -6.36 -23.81 -9.87
CA ALA A 227 -5.82 -24.40 -8.63
C ALA A 227 -4.30 -24.66 -8.68
N THR A 228 -3.77 -24.94 -9.87
CA THR A 228 -2.33 -25.15 -10.11
C THR A 228 -1.49 -23.87 -9.91
N ARG A 229 -2.11 -22.70 -9.88
CA ARG A 229 -1.44 -21.39 -9.71
C ARG A 229 -1.93 -20.60 -8.50
N ALA A 230 -3.04 -21.00 -7.90
CA ALA A 230 -3.63 -20.29 -6.76
C ALA A 230 -2.70 -20.35 -5.54
N ALA A 231 -2.41 -19.19 -4.96
CA ALA A 231 -1.80 -19.06 -3.66
C ALA A 231 -2.91 -19.03 -2.61
N VAL A 232 -3.07 -20.13 -1.87
CA VAL A 232 -4.13 -20.31 -0.87
C VAL A 232 -3.91 -19.32 0.28
N PRO A 233 -4.89 -18.46 0.62
CA PRO A 233 -4.72 -17.48 1.68
C PRO A 233 -4.65 -18.12 3.08
N TYR A 234 -3.75 -17.60 3.91
CA TYR A 234 -3.59 -17.96 5.32
C TYR A 234 -3.60 -16.71 6.21
N ILE A 235 -4.01 -16.89 7.44
CA ILE A 235 -3.92 -15.85 8.49
C ILE A 235 -3.07 -16.37 9.66
N GLY A 236 -2.37 -15.48 10.32
CA GLY A 236 -1.65 -15.77 11.56
C GLY A 236 -2.61 -15.72 12.75
N LYS A 237 -2.61 -16.76 13.54
CA LYS A 237 -3.29 -16.80 14.85
C LYS A 237 -2.36 -17.50 15.83
N ASP A 238 -2.07 -16.84 16.96
CA ASP A 238 -1.20 -17.36 18.02
C ASP A 238 0.17 -17.86 17.51
N GLY A 239 0.73 -17.15 16.51
CA GLY A 239 2.00 -17.51 15.89
C GLY A 239 1.96 -18.70 14.93
N GLN A 240 0.77 -19.21 14.63
CA GLN A 240 0.54 -20.32 13.69
C GLN A 240 -0.22 -19.84 12.45
N LEU A 241 0.04 -20.47 11.31
CA LEU A 241 -0.73 -20.27 10.09
C LEU A 241 -2.01 -21.08 10.11
N GLN A 242 -3.14 -20.43 9.81
CA GLN A 242 -4.42 -21.09 9.61
C GLN A 242 -5.01 -20.67 8.25
N PRO A 243 -5.71 -21.56 7.52
CA PRO A 243 -6.40 -21.18 6.30
C PRO A 243 -7.33 -19.99 6.54
N ALA A 244 -7.28 -19.00 5.68
CA ALA A 244 -8.22 -17.88 5.70
C ALA A 244 -9.51 -18.35 5.03
N ASN A 245 -10.44 -18.82 5.83
CA ASN A 245 -11.78 -19.23 5.37
C ASN A 245 -12.66 -17.98 5.30
N GLU A 246 -12.45 -17.13 4.30
CA GLU A 246 -13.28 -15.96 4.05
C GLU A 246 -14.37 -16.29 3.01
N ASP A 247 -15.59 -15.80 3.26
CA ASP A 247 -16.64 -15.87 2.25
C ASP A 247 -16.22 -15.02 1.02
N PRO A 248 -16.50 -15.51 -0.20
CA PRO A 248 -16.20 -14.73 -1.40
C PRO A 248 -17.08 -13.47 -1.46
N TRP A 249 -16.51 -12.39 -1.96
CA TRP A 249 -17.28 -11.18 -2.23
C TRP A 249 -18.17 -11.38 -3.46
N PRO A 250 -19.41 -10.88 -3.45
CA PRO A 250 -20.24 -10.80 -4.65
C PRO A 250 -19.61 -9.85 -5.67
N ASP A 251 -19.99 -10.00 -6.95
CA ASP A 251 -19.39 -9.26 -8.06
C ASP A 251 -19.49 -7.73 -7.93
N TYR A 252 -20.55 -7.21 -7.33
CA TYR A 252 -20.67 -5.78 -7.04
C TYR A 252 -19.61 -5.28 -6.04
N GLY A 253 -19.04 -6.15 -5.23
CA GLY A 253 -17.95 -5.87 -4.29
C GLY A 253 -16.56 -5.86 -4.93
N TRP A 254 -16.42 -6.31 -6.18
CA TRP A 254 -15.12 -6.45 -6.84
C TRP A 254 -14.43 -5.11 -7.14
N GLY A 255 -15.14 -4.00 -7.07
CA GLY A 255 -14.53 -2.67 -7.12
C GLY A 255 -13.67 -2.33 -5.91
N HIS A 256 -13.82 -3.05 -4.80
CA HIS A 256 -13.07 -2.79 -3.56
C HIS A 256 -12.30 -3.98 -3.01
N ALA A 257 -12.57 -5.22 -3.42
CA ALA A 257 -11.97 -6.43 -2.87
C ALA A 257 -11.86 -7.56 -3.91
N ASP A 258 -11.36 -8.71 -3.43
CA ASP A 258 -11.31 -10.00 -4.10
C ASP A 258 -10.48 -10.06 -5.39
N LEU A 259 -9.59 -9.08 -5.58
CA LEU A 259 -8.64 -9.09 -6.70
C LEU A 259 -7.65 -10.25 -6.53
N GLN A 260 -7.48 -11.02 -7.58
CA GLN A 260 -6.49 -12.08 -7.72
C GLN A 260 -5.47 -11.65 -8.77
N THR A 261 -4.17 -11.68 -8.46
CA THR A 261 -3.15 -11.17 -9.40
C THR A 261 -1.77 -11.79 -9.17
N THR A 262 -0.85 -11.52 -10.10
CA THR A 262 0.57 -11.86 -10.00
C THR A 262 1.43 -10.61 -9.84
N ILE A 263 2.69 -10.79 -9.39
CA ILE A 263 3.67 -9.69 -9.36
C ILE A 263 3.89 -9.09 -10.75
N GLY A 264 3.87 -9.92 -11.80
CA GLY A 264 4.07 -9.49 -13.19
C GLY A 264 2.93 -8.62 -13.71
N ASP A 265 1.67 -9.02 -13.46
CA ASP A 265 0.50 -8.24 -13.90
C ASP A 265 0.41 -6.91 -13.15
N MET A 266 0.66 -6.91 -11.83
CA MET A 266 0.67 -5.68 -11.05
C MET A 266 1.78 -4.73 -11.51
N ASN A 267 2.96 -5.24 -11.84
CA ASN A 267 4.03 -4.44 -12.43
C ASN A 267 3.60 -3.81 -13.78
N ARG A 268 2.94 -4.58 -14.68
CA ARG A 268 2.41 -4.04 -15.94
C ARG A 268 1.44 -2.88 -15.70
N PHE A 269 0.58 -3.00 -14.69
CA PHE A 269 -0.37 -1.97 -14.31
C PHE A 269 0.33 -0.69 -13.82
N LEU A 270 1.26 -0.81 -12.87
CA LEU A 270 1.98 0.34 -12.31
C LEU A 270 2.87 1.02 -13.36
N GLN A 271 3.56 0.25 -14.20
CA GLN A 271 4.36 0.81 -15.30
C GLN A 271 3.49 1.51 -16.35
N ALA A 272 2.29 1.00 -16.63
CA ALA A 272 1.37 1.63 -17.57
C ALA A 272 0.87 2.99 -17.07
N LEU A 273 0.72 3.15 -15.75
CA LEU A 273 0.46 4.46 -15.13
C LEU A 273 1.68 5.38 -15.25
N ALA A 274 2.86 4.90 -14.85
CA ALA A 274 4.09 5.69 -14.87
C ALA A 274 4.48 6.17 -16.28
N THR A 275 4.05 5.47 -17.32
CA THR A 275 4.37 5.79 -18.73
C THR A 275 3.21 6.44 -19.49
N GLY A 276 2.14 6.84 -18.81
CA GLY A 276 1.02 7.53 -19.44
C GLY A 276 0.12 6.67 -20.32
N LYS A 277 0.25 5.34 -20.29
CA LYS A 277 -0.57 4.43 -21.12
C LYS A 277 -2.04 4.39 -20.72
N LEU A 278 -2.36 4.57 -19.44
CA LEU A 278 -3.74 4.50 -18.93
C LEU A 278 -4.40 5.87 -18.83
N LEU A 279 -3.64 6.88 -18.46
CA LEU A 279 -4.02 8.30 -18.42
C LEU A 279 -2.75 9.15 -18.35
N ARG A 280 -2.86 10.44 -18.62
CA ARG A 280 -1.70 11.35 -18.67
C ARG A 280 -0.97 11.40 -17.32
N THR A 281 0.36 11.38 -17.36
CA THR A 281 1.20 11.44 -16.17
C THR A 281 1.01 12.73 -15.37
N GLU A 282 0.85 13.87 -16.06
CA GLU A 282 0.58 15.16 -15.43
C GLU A 282 -0.74 15.18 -14.67
N THR A 283 -1.76 14.45 -15.17
CA THR A 283 -3.02 14.26 -14.45
C THR A 283 -2.80 13.43 -13.20
N LEU A 284 -2.07 12.30 -13.29
CA LEU A 284 -1.74 11.47 -12.14
C LEU A 284 -1.01 12.26 -11.03
N GLU A 285 0.04 13.00 -11.39
CA GLU A 285 0.83 13.79 -10.46
C GLU A 285 0.01 14.86 -9.72
N LYS A 286 -0.98 15.44 -10.41
CA LYS A 286 -1.95 16.36 -9.78
C LYS A 286 -2.92 15.64 -8.85
N LEU A 287 -3.41 14.46 -9.27
CA LEU A 287 -4.41 13.70 -8.53
C LEU A 287 -3.80 13.02 -7.28
N TRP A 288 -2.51 12.72 -7.28
CA TRP A 288 -1.78 12.15 -6.14
C TRP A 288 -1.26 13.21 -5.15
N GLN A 289 -1.93 14.35 -5.05
CA GLN A 289 -1.62 15.33 -4.01
C GLN A 289 -2.50 15.12 -2.77
N PRO A 290 -1.92 15.22 -1.56
CA PRO A 290 -2.68 15.05 -0.33
C PRO A 290 -3.81 16.08 -0.19
N GLN A 291 -5.01 15.61 0.11
CA GLN A 291 -6.16 16.46 0.45
C GLN A 291 -6.01 16.99 1.87
N LYS A 292 -6.23 18.29 2.10
CA LYS A 292 -6.35 18.86 3.44
C LYS A 292 -7.71 18.50 4.03
N LEU A 293 -7.71 18.09 5.30
CA LEU A 293 -8.92 17.76 6.05
C LEU A 293 -9.39 18.98 6.84
N SER A 294 -10.71 19.20 6.89
CA SER A 294 -11.29 20.29 7.67
C SER A 294 -11.11 20.12 9.19
N GLY A 295 -10.92 18.88 9.65
CA GLY A 295 -10.57 18.57 11.05
C GLY A 295 -9.10 18.74 11.39
N GLY A 296 -8.27 19.20 10.44
CA GLY A 296 -6.83 19.38 10.57
C GLY A 296 -6.01 18.24 9.95
N GLY A 297 -4.77 18.55 9.58
CA GLY A 297 -3.87 17.58 8.94
C GLY A 297 -4.17 17.34 7.46
N SER A 298 -3.54 16.29 6.91
CA SER A 298 -3.66 15.87 5.53
C SER A 298 -4.13 14.42 5.44
N ASN A 299 -4.92 14.12 4.42
CA ASN A 299 -5.32 12.77 4.09
C ASN A 299 -4.12 12.02 3.50
N PHE A 300 -3.89 10.78 3.92
CA PHE A 300 -2.89 9.91 3.33
C PHE A 300 -3.41 9.15 2.09
N PHE A 301 -4.73 9.19 1.82
CA PHE A 301 -5.28 8.78 0.52
C PHE A 301 -5.35 9.99 -0.42
N SER A 302 -4.83 9.80 -1.62
CA SER A 302 -4.96 10.76 -2.73
C SER A 302 -5.62 10.07 -3.91
N THR A 303 -6.86 10.43 -4.20
CA THR A 303 -7.71 9.78 -5.22
C THR A 303 -7.75 8.25 -5.10
N GLY A 304 -7.85 7.76 -3.86
CA GLY A 304 -7.95 6.33 -3.54
C GLY A 304 -6.61 5.57 -3.51
N TRP A 305 -5.50 6.27 -3.69
CA TRP A 305 -4.15 5.72 -3.56
C TRP A 305 -3.57 6.11 -2.20
N ASP A 306 -3.07 5.13 -1.45
CA ASP A 306 -2.23 5.39 -0.28
C ASP A 306 -0.97 6.11 -0.76
N THR A 307 -0.74 7.31 -0.20
CA THR A 307 0.31 8.23 -0.63
C THR A 307 1.19 8.58 0.56
N THR A 308 2.48 8.32 0.45
CA THR A 308 3.49 8.69 1.43
C THR A 308 4.62 9.47 0.77
N ARG A 309 5.34 10.25 1.58
CA ARG A 309 6.56 10.95 1.14
C ARG A 309 7.69 10.60 2.08
N SER A 310 8.71 9.97 1.53
CA SER A 310 9.91 9.56 2.25
C SER A 310 11.10 9.56 1.30
N ASP A 311 12.29 9.87 1.79
CA ASP A 311 13.54 9.85 1.02
C ASP A 311 13.52 10.75 -0.23
N GLY A 312 12.69 11.80 -0.21
CA GLY A 312 12.43 12.67 -1.35
C GLY A 312 11.54 12.05 -2.44
N TYR A 313 11.04 10.82 -2.24
CA TYR A 313 10.09 10.16 -3.13
C TYR A 313 8.64 10.43 -2.72
N THR A 314 7.79 10.63 -3.72
CA THR A 314 6.35 10.39 -3.58
C THR A 314 6.14 8.90 -3.90
N GLN A 315 5.58 8.18 -2.94
CA GLN A 315 5.26 6.76 -3.05
C GLN A 315 3.75 6.60 -3.06
N VAL A 316 3.20 5.96 -4.07
CA VAL A 316 1.77 5.72 -4.22
C VAL A 316 1.48 4.24 -4.44
N GLY A 317 0.36 3.78 -3.93
CA GLY A 317 -0.03 2.37 -4.08
C GLY A 317 -1.21 2.01 -3.19
N HIS A 318 -1.32 0.74 -2.86
CA HIS A 318 -2.31 0.21 -1.91
C HIS A 318 -1.85 -1.12 -1.33
N ASP A 319 -2.49 -1.50 -0.25
CA ASP A 319 -2.28 -2.77 0.46
C ASP A 319 -3.47 -3.71 0.27
N GLY A 320 -3.25 -4.98 0.54
CA GLY A 320 -4.32 -5.98 0.66
C GLY A 320 -4.21 -6.80 1.95
N GLY A 321 -5.33 -7.39 2.36
CA GLY A 321 -5.47 -8.07 3.65
C GLY A 321 -4.51 -9.24 3.89
N THR A 322 -4.03 -9.90 2.84
CA THR A 322 -3.04 -10.99 2.91
C THR A 322 -1.59 -10.53 3.03
N ARG A 323 -1.35 -9.32 3.49
CA ARG A 323 -0.01 -8.68 3.59
C ARG A 323 0.64 -8.48 2.23
N VAL A 324 -0.13 -8.08 1.26
CA VAL A 324 0.32 -7.70 -0.08
C VAL A 324 0.45 -6.19 -0.17
N ARG A 325 1.43 -5.70 -0.93
CA ARG A 325 1.65 -4.27 -1.16
C ARG A 325 2.25 -4.03 -2.54
N ALA A 326 1.79 -2.99 -3.21
CA ALA A 326 2.40 -2.49 -4.44
C ALA A 326 2.66 -0.99 -4.33
N ARG A 327 3.85 -0.56 -4.78
CA ARG A 327 4.28 0.85 -4.74
C ARG A 327 4.89 1.27 -6.07
N LEU A 328 4.48 2.43 -6.52
CA LEU A 328 5.15 3.25 -7.52
C LEU A 328 5.79 4.44 -6.79
N ALA A 329 7.10 4.62 -6.91
CA ALA A 329 7.84 5.68 -6.23
C ALA A 329 8.59 6.55 -7.25
N TYR A 330 8.46 7.88 -7.15
CA TYR A 330 9.10 8.82 -8.06
C TYR A 330 9.54 10.11 -7.34
N LYS A 331 10.60 10.76 -7.85
CA LYS A 331 11.08 12.08 -7.39
C LYS A 331 10.68 13.15 -8.40
N GLY A 332 10.07 14.23 -7.93
CA GLY A 332 9.60 15.33 -8.79
C GLY A 332 8.48 14.87 -9.71
N THR A 333 8.80 14.33 -10.89
CA THR A 333 7.83 13.85 -11.87
C THR A 333 8.10 12.39 -12.27
N LEU A 334 7.07 11.70 -12.77
CA LEU A 334 7.20 10.34 -13.31
C LEU A 334 8.17 10.28 -14.51
N ALA A 335 8.22 11.34 -15.31
CA ALA A 335 9.13 11.44 -16.43
C ALA A 335 10.62 11.50 -16.01
N SER A 336 10.91 11.92 -14.77
CA SER A 336 12.27 11.97 -14.22
C SER A 336 12.81 10.60 -13.81
N GLY A 337 11.93 9.60 -13.75
CA GLY A 337 12.25 8.23 -13.37
C GLY A 337 11.39 7.74 -12.21
N TYR A 338 11.23 6.43 -12.14
CA TYR A 338 10.36 5.80 -11.15
C TYR A 338 10.83 4.38 -10.79
N TRP A 339 10.49 3.97 -9.58
CA TRP A 339 10.62 2.60 -9.08
C TRP A 339 9.26 1.94 -8.97
N VAL A 340 9.22 0.63 -9.20
CA VAL A 340 8.07 -0.22 -8.91
C VAL A 340 8.51 -1.33 -7.97
N PHE A 341 7.78 -1.47 -6.87
CA PHE A 341 7.93 -2.56 -5.91
C PHE A 341 6.59 -3.27 -5.76
N VAL A 342 6.58 -4.56 -6.00
CA VAL A 342 5.41 -5.42 -5.76
C VAL A 342 5.81 -6.55 -4.84
N TYR A 343 5.14 -6.67 -3.70
CA TYR A 343 5.35 -7.71 -2.72
C TYR A 343 4.01 -8.40 -2.44
N LEU A 344 3.89 -9.65 -2.81
CA LEU A 344 2.68 -10.45 -2.60
C LEU A 344 2.99 -11.63 -1.68
N THR A 345 2.09 -11.88 -0.71
CA THR A 345 2.13 -13.06 0.16
C THR A 345 0.78 -13.74 0.19
N ASN A 346 0.74 -15.00 0.55
CA ASN A 346 -0.50 -15.68 0.87
C ASN A 346 -0.75 -15.77 2.40
N GLY A 347 0.01 -15.02 3.20
CA GLY A 347 -0.17 -14.88 4.63
C GLY A 347 1.11 -15.10 5.44
N SER A 348 1.06 -14.68 6.69
CA SER A 348 2.17 -14.82 7.65
C SER A 348 1.64 -15.22 9.04
N ALA A 349 2.41 -16.01 9.78
CA ALA A 349 2.07 -16.43 11.13
C ALA A 349 2.11 -15.27 12.13
N ARG A 350 2.96 -14.26 11.86
CA ARG A 350 3.10 -13.04 12.65
C ARG A 350 2.44 -11.86 11.92
N ASN A 351 2.03 -10.86 12.67
CA ASN A 351 1.37 -9.66 12.12
C ASN A 351 2.40 -8.68 11.50
N ALA A 352 3.15 -9.15 10.50
CA ALA A 352 4.06 -8.27 9.76
C ALA A 352 3.26 -7.24 8.95
N TRP A 353 3.64 -5.97 9.02
CA TRP A 353 3.04 -4.96 8.16
C TRP A 353 3.49 -5.14 6.71
N SER A 354 2.59 -4.91 5.79
CA SER A 354 2.91 -4.96 4.35
C SER A 354 3.95 -3.91 3.95
N SER A 355 3.98 -2.76 4.64
CA SER A 355 5.04 -1.74 4.50
C SER A 355 6.41 -2.32 4.84
N THR A 356 6.56 -2.96 5.99
CA THR A 356 7.83 -3.60 6.40
C THR A 356 8.32 -4.62 5.37
N LEU A 357 7.40 -5.38 4.77
CA LEU A 357 7.77 -6.37 3.76
C LEU A 357 8.26 -5.71 2.46
N VAL A 358 7.58 -4.66 1.96
CA VAL A 358 8.03 -3.98 0.74
C VAL A 358 9.29 -3.15 0.99
N GLU A 359 9.41 -2.52 2.16
CA GLU A 359 10.59 -1.77 2.57
C GLU A 359 11.83 -2.66 2.66
N SER A 360 11.68 -3.92 3.08
CA SER A 360 12.80 -4.86 3.06
C SER A 360 13.35 -5.09 1.65
N ALA A 361 12.48 -5.07 0.62
CA ALA A 361 12.92 -5.13 -0.78
C ALA A 361 13.51 -3.81 -1.28
N MET A 362 13.02 -2.66 -0.79
CA MET A 362 13.60 -1.34 -1.07
C MET A 362 15.00 -1.21 -0.47
N ALA A 363 15.17 -1.63 0.80
CA ALA A 363 16.45 -1.60 1.53
C ALA A 363 17.57 -2.37 0.82
N VAL A 364 17.23 -3.46 0.14
CA VAL A 364 18.18 -4.28 -0.63
C VAL A 364 18.26 -3.82 -2.09
N GLY A 365 17.12 -3.53 -2.69
CA GLY A 365 17.02 -3.22 -4.13
C GLY A 365 17.61 -1.86 -4.51
N ALA A 366 17.50 -0.88 -3.61
CA ALA A 366 17.96 0.49 -3.86
C ALA A 366 18.32 1.22 -2.55
N PRO A 367 19.32 0.73 -1.77
CA PRO A 367 19.63 1.25 -0.43
C PRO A 367 20.01 2.73 -0.41
N GLN A 368 20.61 3.24 -1.47
CA GLN A 368 20.99 4.65 -1.60
C GLN A 368 19.79 5.56 -1.81
N GLU A 369 18.71 5.02 -2.37
CA GLU A 369 17.51 5.77 -2.69
C GLU A 369 16.47 5.73 -1.55
N PHE A 370 16.52 4.68 -0.70
CA PHE A 370 15.54 4.44 0.37
C PHE A 370 16.22 4.24 1.74
N PRO A 371 16.92 5.27 2.29
CA PRO A 371 17.59 5.16 3.60
C PRO A 371 16.65 4.87 4.76
N HIS A 372 15.38 5.30 4.74
CA HIS A 372 14.40 4.90 5.76
C HIS A 372 14.14 3.38 5.76
N ALA A 373 14.05 2.77 4.59
CA ALA A 373 13.89 1.32 4.47
C ALA A 373 15.13 0.56 5.00
N VAL A 374 16.33 1.10 4.76
CA VAL A 374 17.58 0.58 5.34
C VAL A 374 17.58 0.70 6.87
N LEU A 375 17.12 1.84 7.41
CA LEU A 375 16.95 2.04 8.85
C LEU A 375 16.03 0.99 9.46
N SER A 376 14.83 0.77 8.84
CA SER A 376 13.88 -0.24 9.30
C SER A 376 14.49 -1.63 9.40
N GLU A 377 15.18 -2.12 8.36
CA GLU A 377 15.86 -3.42 8.38
C GLU A 377 16.97 -3.49 9.44
N ARG A 378 17.73 -2.41 9.65
CA ARG A 378 18.74 -2.33 10.68
C ARG A 378 18.16 -2.37 12.09
N LEU A 379 17.06 -1.66 12.34
CA LEU A 379 16.36 -1.68 13.63
C LEU A 379 15.72 -3.04 13.93
N ILE A 380 15.17 -3.71 12.92
CA ILE A 380 14.68 -5.08 13.06
C ILE A 380 15.84 -6.04 13.41
N GLY A 381 16.96 -5.92 12.71
CA GLY A 381 18.17 -6.69 13.01
C GLY A 381 18.64 -6.45 14.45
N TYR A 382 18.71 -5.20 14.88
CA TYR A 382 19.06 -4.82 16.25
C TYR A 382 18.08 -5.37 17.29
N ALA A 383 16.78 -5.31 17.03
CA ALA A 383 15.76 -5.85 17.92
C ALA A 383 15.89 -7.38 18.13
N LEU A 384 16.38 -8.10 17.13
CA LEU A 384 16.54 -9.54 17.14
C LEU A 384 17.91 -10.01 17.64
N ASP A 385 18.94 -9.16 17.61
CA ASP A 385 20.29 -9.47 18.04
C ASP A 385 20.45 -9.29 19.56
N ASP A 386 20.60 -10.37 20.29
CA ASP A 386 20.76 -10.36 21.76
C ASP A 386 22.25 -10.31 22.21
N SER A 387 23.20 -10.07 21.28
CA SER A 387 24.62 -9.91 21.60
C SER A 387 24.89 -8.60 22.36
N ALA A 388 25.94 -8.58 23.15
CA ALA A 388 26.38 -7.38 23.89
C ALA A 388 26.80 -6.23 22.96
N ASP A 389 27.24 -6.55 21.73
CA ASP A 389 27.72 -5.58 20.75
C ASP A 389 26.61 -4.96 19.92
N ALA A 390 25.42 -5.51 19.96
CA ALA A 390 24.28 -5.06 19.10
C ALA A 390 23.99 -3.55 19.28
N LYS A 391 23.90 -3.08 20.52
CA LYS A 391 23.62 -1.67 20.84
C LYS A 391 24.77 -0.72 20.47
N PRO A 392 26.03 -0.96 20.83
CA PRO A 392 27.16 -0.16 20.36
C PRO A 392 27.24 -0.07 18.83
N GLN A 393 27.05 -1.17 18.10
CA GLN A 393 27.10 -1.21 16.66
C GLN A 393 25.94 -0.39 16.06
N MET A 394 24.71 -0.53 16.58
CA MET A 394 23.56 0.24 16.10
C MET A 394 23.75 1.74 16.32
N ARG A 395 24.24 2.16 17.50
CA ARG A 395 24.54 3.58 17.79
C ARG A 395 25.63 4.14 16.89
N SER A 396 26.69 3.38 16.58
CA SER A 396 27.73 3.81 15.63
C SER A 396 27.14 3.98 14.23
N TRP A 397 26.38 3.01 13.76
CA TRP A 397 25.75 3.09 12.45
C TRP A 397 24.78 4.28 12.34
N LEU A 398 23.98 4.56 13.37
CA LEU A 398 23.08 5.71 13.40
C LEU A 398 23.82 7.05 13.35
N ARG A 399 25.04 7.16 13.91
CA ARG A 399 25.86 8.38 13.79
C ARG A 399 26.45 8.56 12.40
N ASP A 400 26.93 7.46 11.82
CA ASP A 400 27.91 7.54 10.73
C ASP A 400 27.34 7.22 9.36
N SER A 401 26.19 6.53 9.28
CA SER A 401 25.78 5.88 8.02
C SER A 401 24.29 5.74 7.80
N ASN A 402 23.40 6.35 8.62
CA ASN A 402 21.97 6.07 8.52
C ASN A 402 21.28 6.69 7.29
N GLY A 403 21.78 7.81 6.75
CA GLY A 403 21.23 8.50 5.58
C GLY A 403 19.85 9.18 5.80
N VAL A 404 19.23 9.01 6.97
CA VAL A 404 17.95 9.63 7.31
C VAL A 404 18.17 11.05 7.83
N PRO A 405 17.37 12.06 7.42
CA PRO A 405 17.49 13.41 7.95
C PRO A 405 17.34 13.44 9.49
N THR A 406 18.23 14.18 10.16
CA THR A 406 18.28 14.22 11.64
C THR A 406 16.93 14.62 12.26
N GLY A 407 16.16 15.54 11.61
CA GLY A 407 14.85 15.96 12.09
C GLY A 407 13.73 14.91 11.93
N GLU A 408 13.98 13.82 11.20
CA GLU A 408 13.03 12.73 10.96
C GLU A 408 13.36 11.47 11.74
N LEU A 409 14.62 11.31 12.16
CA LEU A 409 15.18 10.07 12.69
C LEU A 409 14.46 9.57 13.96
N GLU A 410 14.12 10.46 14.90
CA GLU A 410 13.36 10.11 16.11
C GLU A 410 12.02 9.45 15.76
N ARG A 411 11.25 10.09 14.86
CA ARG A 411 9.94 9.59 14.44
C ARG A 411 10.06 8.30 13.62
N ALA A 412 11.09 8.17 12.79
CA ALA A 412 11.35 6.96 12.02
C ALA A 412 11.64 5.78 12.94
N ILE A 413 12.56 5.94 13.93
CA ILE A 413 12.85 4.91 14.93
C ILE A 413 11.59 4.54 15.73
N ASN A 414 10.77 5.55 16.06
CA ASN A 414 9.52 5.32 16.79
C ASN A 414 8.51 4.50 15.96
N ALA A 415 8.30 4.84 14.71
CA ALA A 415 7.41 4.10 13.82
C ALA A 415 7.85 2.65 13.62
N ASP A 416 9.15 2.42 13.43
CA ASP A 416 9.72 1.08 13.32
C ASP A 416 9.58 0.29 14.65
N GLY A 417 9.70 0.96 15.78
CA GLY A 417 9.41 0.37 17.10
C GLY A 417 7.99 -0.21 17.17
N TYR A 418 6.98 0.50 16.66
CA TYR A 418 5.61 0.00 16.59
C TYR A 418 5.46 -1.16 15.60
N ALA A 419 6.07 -1.08 14.42
CA ALA A 419 6.04 -2.18 13.45
C ALA A 419 6.67 -3.48 14.02
N ILE A 420 7.77 -3.33 14.78
CA ILE A 420 8.43 -4.43 15.50
C ILE A 420 7.54 -4.95 16.61
N ARG A 421 6.87 -4.08 17.38
CA ARG A 421 5.93 -4.48 18.43
C ARG A 421 4.80 -5.36 17.90
N GLU A 422 4.20 -4.96 16.80
CA GLU A 422 3.10 -5.69 16.17
C GLU A 422 3.54 -7.03 15.55
N SER A 423 4.73 -7.07 14.97
CA SER A 423 5.18 -8.25 14.22
C SER A 423 6.04 -9.21 15.04
N LEU A 424 6.88 -8.70 15.96
CA LEU A 424 7.86 -9.48 16.70
C LEU A 424 7.63 -9.46 18.21
N GLY A 425 6.66 -8.67 18.68
CA GLY A 425 6.24 -8.57 20.07
C GLY A 425 6.93 -7.45 20.86
N ALA A 426 6.29 -7.06 21.96
CA ALA A 426 6.69 -5.92 22.79
C ALA A 426 8.10 -6.09 23.38
N GLY A 427 8.52 -7.32 23.73
CA GLY A 427 9.87 -7.57 24.26
C GLY A 427 10.99 -7.24 23.27
N LYS A 428 10.79 -7.44 21.97
CA LYS A 428 11.76 -7.05 20.93
C LYS A 428 11.72 -5.56 20.65
N ALA A 429 10.52 -4.96 20.63
CA ALA A 429 10.33 -3.52 20.45
C ALA A 429 10.91 -2.69 21.60
N LEU A 430 10.90 -3.21 22.81
CA LEU A 430 11.44 -2.54 24.00
C LEU A 430 12.88 -2.04 23.78
N LYS A 431 13.72 -2.83 23.10
CA LYS A 431 15.10 -2.45 22.77
C LYS A 431 15.15 -1.19 21.89
N VAL A 432 14.24 -1.11 20.90
CA VAL A 432 14.19 -0.01 19.93
C VAL A 432 13.65 1.26 20.60
N PHE A 433 12.55 1.17 21.37
CA PHE A 433 12.04 2.32 22.11
C PHE A 433 13.00 2.82 23.18
N THR A 434 13.72 1.91 23.88
CA THR A 434 14.79 2.29 24.81
C THR A 434 15.91 3.04 24.10
N LEU A 435 16.36 2.54 22.94
CA LEU A 435 17.37 3.22 22.13
C LEU A 435 16.90 4.63 21.72
N ASN A 436 15.63 4.77 21.33
CA ASN A 436 15.05 6.06 20.93
C ASN A 436 15.08 7.08 22.07
N THR A 437 14.70 6.69 23.30
CA THR A 437 14.76 7.59 24.47
C THR A 437 16.19 7.95 24.89
N GLU A 438 17.19 7.09 24.64
CA GLU A 438 18.60 7.37 24.89
C GLU A 438 19.20 8.35 23.87
N LEU A 439 18.71 8.31 22.61
CA LEU A 439 19.12 9.23 21.55
C LEU A 439 18.42 10.58 21.67
N TYR A 440 17.16 10.56 22.11
CA TYR A 440 16.27 11.74 22.20
C TYR A 440 15.66 11.88 23.60
N PRO A 441 16.47 12.17 24.63
CA PRO A 441 16.02 12.18 26.03
C PRO A 441 14.98 13.26 26.34
N ASP A 442 14.89 14.28 25.49
CA ASP A 442 13.93 15.39 25.61
C ASP A 442 12.67 15.19 24.77
N SER A 443 12.54 14.08 24.05
CA SER A 443 11.34 13.76 23.26
C SER A 443 10.24 13.18 24.14
N ALA A 444 9.16 13.93 24.37
CA ALA A 444 7.95 13.41 25.02
C ALA A 444 7.39 12.18 24.29
N ASN A 445 7.38 12.20 22.95
CA ASN A 445 6.90 11.09 22.12
C ASN A 445 7.71 9.80 22.32
N ALA A 446 9.04 9.89 22.38
CA ALA A 446 9.89 8.72 22.62
C ALA A 446 9.59 8.06 23.99
N TRP A 447 9.42 8.87 25.05
CA TRP A 447 9.10 8.37 26.38
C TRP A 447 7.69 7.80 26.48
N ASP A 448 6.70 8.40 25.79
CA ASP A 448 5.33 7.90 25.71
C ASP A 448 5.27 6.53 25.06
N SER A 449 5.94 6.36 23.91
CA SER A 449 6.01 5.09 23.19
C SER A 449 6.74 4.00 23.97
N LEU A 450 7.79 4.35 24.73
CA LEU A 450 8.45 3.41 25.65
C LEU A 450 7.50 2.99 26.79
N ALA A 451 6.71 3.94 27.33
CA ALA A 451 5.69 3.64 28.34
C ALA A 451 4.62 2.68 27.83
N GLU A 452 4.10 2.91 26.62
CA GLU A 452 3.14 1.99 25.98
C GLU A 452 3.74 0.58 25.78
N CYS A 453 5.03 0.49 25.47
CA CYS A 453 5.70 -0.80 25.31
C CYS A 453 5.77 -1.56 26.65
N HIS A 454 6.12 -0.88 27.76
CA HIS A 454 6.09 -1.45 29.11
C HIS A 454 4.66 -1.86 29.54
N ALA A 455 3.65 -1.03 29.22
CA ALA A 455 2.24 -1.37 29.48
C ALA A 455 1.83 -2.64 28.74
N ALA A 456 2.25 -2.81 27.48
CA ALA A 456 2.00 -4.01 26.69
C ALA A 456 2.68 -5.27 27.25
N LEU A 457 3.78 -5.11 28.01
CA LEU A 457 4.45 -6.19 28.74
C LEU A 457 3.83 -6.48 30.13
N GLY A 458 2.82 -5.70 30.56
CA GLY A 458 2.20 -5.82 31.87
C GLY A 458 2.98 -5.13 32.99
N GLU A 459 4.02 -4.38 32.68
CA GLU A 459 4.93 -3.71 33.64
C GLU A 459 4.37 -2.32 34.02
N ARG A 460 3.21 -2.30 34.67
CA ARG A 460 2.41 -1.09 34.95
C ARG A 460 3.16 0.01 35.67
N GLU A 461 3.89 -0.32 36.74
CA GLU A 461 4.65 0.70 37.51
C GLU A 461 5.75 1.39 36.67
N ALA A 462 6.40 0.64 35.77
CA ALA A 462 7.37 1.21 34.84
C ALA A 462 6.68 2.11 33.83
N ALA A 463 5.56 1.66 33.24
CA ALA A 463 4.76 2.43 32.30
C ALA A 463 4.28 3.76 32.91
N ASP A 464 3.72 3.75 34.13
CA ASP A 464 3.21 4.93 34.82
C ASP A 464 4.32 5.99 35.06
N ARG A 465 5.52 5.54 35.49
CA ARG A 465 6.69 6.44 35.65
C ARG A 465 7.09 7.09 34.34
N LEU A 466 7.08 6.33 33.26
CA LEU A 466 7.49 6.81 31.93
C LEU A 466 6.45 7.74 31.31
N TYR A 467 5.14 7.46 31.48
CA TYR A 467 4.06 8.38 31.10
C TYR A 467 4.16 9.71 31.87
N ALA A 468 4.45 9.67 33.16
CA ALA A 468 4.67 10.89 33.95
C ALA A 468 5.86 11.72 33.40
N LYS A 469 6.95 11.05 32.98
CA LYS A 469 8.09 11.70 32.35
C LYS A 469 7.73 12.29 30.98
N ALA A 470 7.05 11.55 30.13
CA ALA A 470 6.57 12.03 28.84
C ALA A 470 5.67 13.30 29.00
N LYS A 471 4.74 13.26 29.95
CA LYS A 471 3.87 14.38 30.28
C LYS A 471 4.64 15.62 30.76
N ALA A 472 5.69 15.43 31.55
CA ALA A 472 6.52 16.54 32.01
C ALA A 472 7.35 17.19 30.90
N LEU A 473 7.71 16.42 29.85
CA LEU A 473 8.43 16.89 28.67
C LEU A 473 7.50 17.52 27.61
N ALA A 474 6.22 17.14 27.61
CA ALA A 474 5.24 17.72 26.69
C ALA A 474 5.07 19.20 27.04
N LYS A 475 5.53 20.11 26.17
CA LYS A 475 5.28 21.55 26.33
C LYS A 475 3.78 21.77 26.31
N PRO A 476 3.21 22.62 27.18
CA PRO A 476 1.82 23.01 27.05
C PRO A 476 1.61 23.56 25.64
N SER A 477 0.59 23.07 24.95
CA SER A 477 0.19 23.63 23.65
C SER A 477 -0.09 25.12 23.86
N PRO A 478 0.46 26.03 23.02
CA PRO A 478 0.20 27.44 23.11
C PRO A 478 -1.27 27.80 22.88
#